data_71d1ca411a18893f573b99d8e00e1658
#
_entry.id   71d1ca411a18893f573b99d8e00e1658
#
_cell.length_a   1.000
_cell.length_b   1.000
_cell.length_c   1.000
_cell.angle_alpha   90.00
_cell.angle_beta   90.00
_cell.angle_gamma   90.00
#
_symmetry.space_group_name_H-M   'P 1'
#
loop_
_entity.id
_entity.type
_entity.pdbx_description
1 polymer ?
#
loop_
_entity_poly.entity_id
_entity_poly.type
_entity_poly.pdbx_seq_one_letter_code
_entity_poly.pdbx_strand_id
1 'polypeptide(L)'
;MQKKSVFKNRDLVTPHYMPDKLPFRENQIKQMTNVLALALKGSKPDNIFIYGRTGTGKTVTTKFVLNQLNEFASKTNAKIVTTYINCRNHPTKYKVLLKCCSQYYPEHNFIGYSAGFVYEKVVSYVEKNECFAIIALDEIDKVKDLDDLIYALTRSNDEISKGGISIIGISNNVLFKDRLDARTKSSLCQQELVFPPYNAYELKEILKQRVELAFNENAVQESAINLAAAIAAKESGDARTAVMLLLRAGEIADQKGLSVVTDKEVEEARKKVEEEIILNMISTLPIQEQLVLLAITKLSLNKRGINKLTGMQEENVLYSGEVYEEYCRIARSLKENVVSARWYREYIHELETYGLIVTTASGAGQRGQTTFIKLGYEAQKIYSSLSKILQAENI
;
A
#
# COMPACT_ATOMS: atom_id res chain seq x y z
N MET A 1 -12.54 16.23 -36.58
CA MET A 1 -11.09 16.13 -36.29
C MET A 1 -10.92 15.20 -35.09
N GLN A 2 -10.29 14.05 -35.24
CA GLN A 2 -9.92 13.22 -34.10
C GLN A 2 -8.97 14.03 -33.22
N LYS A 3 -9.38 14.29 -31.97
CA LYS A 3 -8.52 14.93 -30.97
C LYS A 3 -7.31 14.05 -30.74
N LYS A 4 -6.10 14.54 -30.99
CA LYS A 4 -4.88 13.80 -30.80
C LYS A 4 -4.60 13.70 -29.29
N SER A 5 -4.59 12.48 -28.74
CA SER A 5 -4.30 12.24 -27.32
C SER A 5 -2.89 12.75 -26.96
N VAL A 6 -2.69 13.21 -25.74
CA VAL A 6 -1.34 13.54 -25.22
C VAL A 6 -0.51 12.28 -25.00
N PHE A 7 -1.13 11.11 -24.90
CA PHE A 7 -0.44 9.83 -24.68
C PHE A 7 -0.01 9.20 -26.00
N LYS A 8 1.23 8.70 -26.02
CA LYS A 8 1.74 7.75 -27.01
C LYS A 8 1.35 6.32 -26.61
N ASN A 9 1.52 5.97 -25.32
CA ASN A 9 1.09 4.73 -24.72
C ASN A 9 0.75 4.93 -23.23
N ARG A 10 -0.53 5.04 -22.93
CA ARG A 10 -1.03 5.34 -21.59
C ARG A 10 -0.63 4.28 -20.55
N ASP A 11 -0.51 3.01 -20.94
CA ASP A 11 -0.24 1.92 -20.00
C ASP A 11 1.14 2.03 -19.36
N LEU A 12 2.09 2.68 -20.02
CA LEU A 12 3.47 2.84 -19.54
C LEU A 12 3.59 3.88 -18.41
N VAL A 13 2.57 4.72 -18.19
CA VAL A 13 2.50 5.66 -17.07
C VAL A 13 1.56 5.18 -15.96
N THR A 14 1.15 3.92 -15.99
CA THR A 14 0.37 3.34 -14.88
C THR A 14 1.26 2.91 -13.70
N PRO A 15 0.76 2.92 -12.45
CA PRO A 15 1.51 2.44 -11.29
C PRO A 15 1.90 0.96 -11.34
N HIS A 16 1.26 0.17 -12.20
CA HIS A 16 1.48 -1.27 -12.35
C HIS A 16 2.56 -1.62 -13.38
N TYR A 17 2.90 -0.67 -14.25
CA TYR A 17 3.93 -0.90 -15.24
C TYR A 17 5.32 -1.03 -14.59
N MET A 18 6.06 -2.08 -14.97
CA MET A 18 7.42 -2.34 -14.50
C MET A 18 8.42 -1.85 -15.58
N PRO A 19 9.21 -0.81 -15.29
CA PRO A 19 10.21 -0.32 -16.25
C PRO A 19 11.45 -1.20 -16.27
N ASP A 20 12.20 -1.11 -17.38
CA ASP A 20 13.46 -1.82 -17.58
C ASP A 20 14.60 -1.27 -16.70
N LYS A 21 14.48 -0.04 -16.22
CA LYS A 21 15.46 0.60 -15.33
C LYS A 21 14.74 1.18 -14.12
N LEU A 22 15.33 0.99 -12.95
CA LEU A 22 14.84 1.47 -11.67
C LEU A 22 15.84 2.47 -11.07
N PRO A 23 15.78 3.75 -11.49
CA PRO A 23 16.72 4.75 -11.00
C PRO A 23 16.60 4.91 -9.49
N PHE A 24 17.74 5.21 -8.85
CA PHE A 24 17.89 5.39 -7.40
C PHE A 24 17.61 4.13 -6.55
N ARG A 25 17.62 2.95 -7.19
CA ARG A 25 17.56 1.64 -6.54
C ARG A 25 18.73 0.73 -6.91
N GLU A 26 19.74 1.25 -7.57
CA GLU A 26 20.93 0.53 -8.01
C GLU A 26 21.63 -0.17 -6.84
N ASN A 27 21.73 0.49 -5.68
CA ASN A 27 22.34 -0.08 -4.47
C ASN A 27 21.54 -1.26 -3.94
N GLN A 28 20.21 -1.12 -3.85
CA GLN A 28 19.33 -2.19 -3.40
C GLN A 28 19.34 -3.38 -4.38
N ILE A 29 19.29 -3.09 -5.68
CA ILE A 29 19.40 -4.10 -6.74
C ILE A 29 20.73 -4.85 -6.59
N LYS A 30 21.86 -4.13 -6.47
CA LYS A 30 23.19 -4.72 -6.32
C LYS A 30 23.28 -5.61 -5.07
N GLN A 31 22.79 -5.14 -3.93
CA GLN A 31 22.80 -5.92 -2.68
C GLN A 31 21.97 -7.19 -2.81
N MET A 32 20.74 -7.09 -3.32
CA MET A 32 19.88 -8.26 -3.56
C MET A 32 20.53 -9.24 -4.54
N THR A 33 21.06 -8.73 -5.66
CA THR A 33 21.74 -9.56 -6.67
C THR A 33 22.94 -10.28 -6.10
N ASN A 34 23.76 -9.62 -5.28
CA ASN A 34 24.93 -10.24 -4.66
C ASN A 34 24.54 -11.41 -3.75
N VAL A 35 23.48 -11.26 -2.95
CA VAL A 35 22.99 -12.33 -2.08
C VAL A 35 22.42 -13.47 -2.90
N LEU A 36 21.54 -13.18 -3.85
CA LEU A 36 20.82 -14.19 -4.62
C LEU A 36 21.71 -14.90 -5.66
N ALA A 37 22.80 -14.26 -6.10
CA ALA A 37 23.78 -14.87 -7.01
C ALA A 37 24.50 -16.09 -6.41
N LEU A 38 24.43 -16.30 -5.10
CA LEU A 38 24.93 -17.52 -4.48
C LEU A 38 24.21 -18.77 -5.00
N ALA A 39 22.92 -18.66 -5.31
CA ALA A 39 22.16 -19.76 -5.92
C ALA A 39 22.72 -20.17 -7.29
N LEU A 40 23.20 -19.21 -8.10
CA LEU A 40 23.86 -19.50 -9.39
C LEU A 40 25.19 -20.28 -9.21
N LYS A 41 25.81 -20.12 -8.03
CA LYS A 41 27.06 -20.81 -7.67
C LYS A 41 26.83 -22.15 -6.94
N GLY A 42 25.58 -22.59 -6.82
CA GLY A 42 25.22 -23.83 -6.14
C GLY A 42 25.22 -23.73 -4.61
N SER A 43 25.11 -22.53 -4.05
CA SER A 43 25.02 -22.29 -2.61
C SER A 43 23.70 -21.62 -2.25
N LYS A 44 23.10 -22.02 -1.11
CA LYS A 44 21.86 -21.40 -0.63
C LYS A 44 22.09 -19.92 -0.27
N PRO A 45 21.31 -18.98 -0.85
CA PRO A 45 21.34 -17.59 -0.45
C PRO A 45 20.83 -17.37 0.99
N ASP A 46 21.32 -16.32 1.64
CA ASP A 46 20.72 -15.82 2.87
C ASP A 46 19.29 -15.33 2.64
N ASN A 47 18.49 -15.34 3.70
CA ASN A 47 17.19 -14.71 3.68
C ASN A 47 17.34 -13.20 3.69
N ILE A 48 16.45 -12.50 2.99
CA ILE A 48 16.48 -11.04 2.86
C ILE A 48 15.19 -10.48 3.47
N PHE A 49 15.32 -9.49 4.35
CA PHE A 49 14.18 -8.73 4.85
C PHE A 49 14.21 -7.29 4.30
N ILE A 50 13.17 -6.92 3.55
CA ILE A 50 13.04 -5.63 2.87
C ILE A 50 11.95 -4.83 3.56
N TYR A 51 12.27 -3.61 4.00
CA TYR A 51 11.28 -2.74 4.60
C TYR A 51 11.42 -1.28 4.19
N GLY A 52 10.33 -0.53 4.32
CA GLY A 52 10.22 0.88 3.96
C GLY A 52 8.78 1.26 3.69
N ARG A 53 8.50 2.54 3.59
CA ARG A 53 7.14 3.04 3.32
C ARG A 53 6.58 2.52 1.99
N THR A 54 5.27 2.63 1.82
CA THR A 54 4.58 2.32 0.55
C THR A 54 5.17 3.13 -0.59
N GLY A 55 5.16 2.57 -1.82
CA GLY A 55 5.60 3.29 -3.02
C GLY A 55 7.09 3.59 -3.15
N THR A 56 7.93 3.06 -2.23
CA THR A 56 9.39 3.23 -2.28
C THR A 56 10.12 2.27 -3.23
N GLY A 57 9.39 1.49 -4.02
CA GLY A 57 9.97 0.62 -5.04
C GLY A 57 10.31 -0.81 -4.60
N LYS A 58 9.99 -1.24 -3.37
CA LYS A 58 10.31 -2.60 -2.85
C LYS A 58 9.84 -3.73 -3.77
N THR A 59 8.55 -3.76 -4.04
CA THR A 59 7.90 -4.77 -4.88
C THR A 59 8.49 -4.83 -6.28
N VAL A 60 8.63 -3.67 -6.94
CA VAL A 60 9.13 -3.60 -8.31
C VAL A 60 10.60 -4.00 -8.39
N THR A 61 11.43 -3.58 -7.43
CA THR A 61 12.84 -3.97 -7.35
C THR A 61 12.98 -5.47 -7.12
N THR A 62 12.20 -6.06 -6.22
CA THR A 62 12.22 -7.51 -5.97
C THR A 62 11.85 -8.28 -7.24
N LYS A 63 10.75 -7.91 -7.90
CA LYS A 63 10.36 -8.56 -9.18
C LYS A 63 11.42 -8.41 -10.26
N PHE A 64 12.01 -7.23 -10.38
CA PHE A 64 13.08 -6.96 -11.33
C PHE A 64 14.28 -7.89 -11.11
N VAL A 65 14.77 -8.00 -9.87
CA VAL A 65 15.90 -8.87 -9.52
C VAL A 65 15.56 -10.35 -9.72
N LEU A 66 14.35 -10.80 -9.35
CA LEU A 66 13.92 -12.17 -9.58
C LEU A 66 13.83 -12.50 -11.08
N ASN A 67 13.34 -11.58 -11.90
CA ASN A 67 13.31 -11.77 -13.35
C ASN A 67 14.71 -11.89 -13.95
N GLN A 68 15.63 -11.00 -13.55
CA GLN A 68 17.04 -11.10 -13.97
C GLN A 68 17.66 -12.43 -13.53
N LEU A 69 17.41 -12.87 -12.29
CA LEU A 69 17.91 -14.14 -11.79
C LEU A 69 17.40 -15.32 -12.63
N ASN A 70 16.10 -15.34 -12.98
CA ASN A 70 15.51 -16.36 -13.81
C ASN A 70 16.11 -16.39 -15.22
N GLU A 71 16.36 -15.22 -15.82
CA GLU A 71 17.02 -15.11 -17.13
C GLU A 71 18.44 -15.66 -17.10
N PHE A 72 19.21 -15.34 -16.06
CA PHE A 72 20.57 -15.87 -15.86
C PHE A 72 20.55 -17.37 -15.57
N ALA A 73 19.62 -17.83 -14.73
CA ALA A 73 19.48 -19.26 -14.43
C ALA A 73 19.17 -20.06 -15.70
N SER A 74 18.30 -19.56 -16.56
CA SER A 74 17.98 -20.20 -17.84
C SER A 74 19.19 -20.29 -18.79
N LYS A 75 20.04 -19.24 -18.81
CA LYS A 75 21.27 -19.22 -19.64
C LYS A 75 22.37 -20.12 -19.12
N THR A 76 22.44 -20.33 -17.81
CA THR A 76 23.49 -21.10 -17.14
C THR A 76 23.06 -22.51 -16.74
N ASN A 77 21.83 -22.90 -17.06
CA ASN A 77 21.18 -24.14 -16.60
C ASN A 77 21.24 -24.30 -15.06
N ALA A 78 21.27 -23.20 -14.31
CA ALA A 78 21.24 -23.23 -12.87
C ALA A 78 19.84 -23.66 -12.39
N LYS A 79 19.81 -24.59 -11.44
CA LYS A 79 18.55 -25.13 -10.88
C LYS A 79 17.98 -24.16 -9.84
N ILE A 80 17.31 -23.12 -10.30
CA ILE A 80 16.68 -22.11 -9.46
C ILE A 80 15.20 -22.00 -9.82
N VAL A 81 14.36 -21.89 -8.80
CA VAL A 81 12.93 -21.58 -8.96
C VAL A 81 12.61 -20.35 -8.09
N THR A 82 11.97 -19.36 -8.69
CA THR A 82 11.54 -18.16 -7.96
C THR A 82 10.02 -18.11 -7.85
N THR A 83 9.51 -17.78 -6.70
CA THR A 83 8.07 -17.65 -6.44
C THR A 83 7.79 -16.30 -5.79
N TYR A 84 6.91 -15.50 -6.40
CA TYR A 84 6.44 -14.26 -5.82
C TYR A 84 5.00 -14.40 -5.33
N ILE A 85 4.76 -14.06 -4.07
CA ILE A 85 3.46 -14.18 -3.39
C ILE A 85 3.10 -12.87 -2.72
N ASN A 86 1.95 -12.28 -3.09
CA ASN A 86 1.37 -11.21 -2.30
C ASN A 86 0.56 -11.82 -1.14
N CYS A 87 1.04 -11.60 0.09
CA CYS A 87 0.47 -12.20 1.30
C CYS A 87 -0.90 -11.61 1.68
N ARG A 88 -1.26 -10.44 1.16
CA ARG A 88 -2.61 -9.90 1.33
C ARG A 88 -3.67 -10.83 0.73
N ASN A 89 -3.35 -11.44 -0.43
CA ASN A 89 -4.23 -12.42 -1.08
C ASN A 89 -4.06 -13.83 -0.50
N HIS A 90 -2.94 -14.10 0.17
CA HIS A 90 -2.57 -15.39 0.75
C HIS A 90 -2.20 -15.22 2.24
N PRO A 91 -3.16 -14.87 3.14
CA PRO A 91 -2.88 -14.41 4.50
C PRO A 91 -2.67 -15.54 5.52
N THR A 92 -2.38 -16.78 5.10
CA THR A 92 -2.10 -17.91 6.00
C THR A 92 -0.98 -18.78 5.46
N LYS A 93 -0.25 -19.46 6.36
CA LYS A 93 0.77 -20.46 6.01
C LYS A 93 0.29 -21.43 4.93
N TYR A 94 -0.92 -21.99 5.11
CA TYR A 94 -1.52 -22.91 4.15
C TYR A 94 -1.65 -22.30 2.75
N LYS A 95 -2.19 -21.07 2.63
CA LYS A 95 -2.39 -20.41 1.33
C LYS A 95 -1.07 -20.04 0.66
N VAL A 96 -0.03 -19.68 1.44
CA VAL A 96 1.32 -19.43 0.91
C VAL A 96 1.91 -20.71 0.35
N LEU A 97 1.91 -21.81 1.13
CA LEU A 97 2.41 -23.11 0.70
C LEU A 97 1.64 -23.65 -0.51
N LEU A 98 0.32 -23.51 -0.51
CA LEU A 98 -0.54 -23.90 -1.65
C LEU A 98 -0.15 -23.14 -2.93
N LYS A 99 0.17 -21.83 -2.81
CA LYS A 99 0.62 -21.04 -3.95
C LYS A 99 1.98 -21.52 -4.49
N CYS A 100 2.91 -21.91 -3.62
CA CYS A 100 4.17 -22.54 -4.03
C CYS A 100 3.89 -23.86 -4.77
N CYS A 101 3.10 -24.75 -4.18
CA CYS A 101 2.76 -26.04 -4.83
C CYS A 101 2.07 -25.86 -6.18
N SER A 102 1.15 -24.92 -6.32
CA SER A 102 0.47 -24.66 -7.60
C SER A 102 1.42 -24.21 -8.71
N GLN A 103 2.53 -23.59 -8.36
CA GLN A 103 3.59 -23.20 -9.30
C GLN A 103 4.54 -24.36 -9.60
N TYR A 104 4.88 -25.17 -8.59
CA TYR A 104 5.84 -26.27 -8.71
C TYR A 104 5.24 -27.50 -9.38
N TYR A 105 3.94 -27.70 -9.25
CA TYR A 105 3.18 -28.82 -9.81
C TYR A 105 1.93 -28.30 -10.52
N PRO A 106 2.05 -27.64 -11.67
CA PRO A 106 0.94 -26.99 -12.35
C PRO A 106 -0.20 -27.95 -12.74
N GLU A 107 0.12 -29.23 -12.94
CA GLU A 107 -0.86 -30.28 -13.30
C GLU A 107 -1.66 -30.82 -12.12
N HIS A 108 -1.32 -30.42 -10.86
CA HIS A 108 -1.94 -30.98 -9.65
C HIS A 108 -2.68 -29.90 -8.85
N ASN A 109 -3.86 -30.28 -8.36
CA ASN A 109 -4.62 -29.44 -7.45
C ASN A 109 -4.44 -29.93 -6.01
N PHE A 110 -3.89 -29.08 -5.15
CA PHE A 110 -3.65 -29.37 -3.73
C PHE A 110 -4.70 -28.77 -2.79
N ILE A 111 -5.79 -28.24 -3.30
CA ILE A 111 -6.89 -27.69 -2.46
C ILE A 111 -7.54 -28.83 -1.68
N GLY A 112 -7.68 -28.65 -0.34
CA GLY A 112 -8.26 -29.65 0.54
C GLY A 112 -7.27 -30.60 1.22
N TYR A 113 -5.99 -30.60 0.80
CA TYR A 113 -4.96 -31.35 1.53
C TYR A 113 -4.53 -30.61 2.81
N SER A 114 -3.96 -31.36 3.77
CA SER A 114 -3.46 -30.76 5.00
C SER A 114 -2.27 -29.82 4.75
N ALA A 115 -2.07 -28.82 5.62
CA ALA A 115 -0.92 -27.92 5.52
C ALA A 115 0.43 -28.66 5.60
N GLY A 116 0.51 -29.75 6.39
CA GLY A 116 1.69 -30.61 6.46
C GLY A 116 1.99 -31.29 5.14
N PHE A 117 0.99 -31.87 4.49
CA PHE A 117 1.17 -32.51 3.19
C PHE A 117 1.62 -31.53 2.11
N VAL A 118 1.01 -30.32 2.08
CA VAL A 118 1.40 -29.28 1.11
C VAL A 118 2.84 -28.81 1.38
N TYR A 119 3.24 -28.66 2.65
CA TYR A 119 4.61 -28.35 3.04
C TYR A 119 5.62 -29.41 2.55
N GLU A 120 5.33 -30.72 2.80
CA GLU A 120 6.16 -31.83 2.32
C GLU A 120 6.32 -31.80 0.82
N LYS A 121 5.29 -31.42 0.06
CA LYS A 121 5.39 -31.30 -1.40
C LYS A 121 6.32 -30.17 -1.83
N VAL A 122 6.31 -29.02 -1.12
CA VAL A 122 7.26 -27.93 -1.40
C VAL A 122 8.69 -28.41 -1.17
N VAL A 123 8.97 -29.04 -0.03
CA VAL A 123 10.30 -29.56 0.33
C VAL A 123 10.74 -30.65 -0.65
N SER A 124 9.90 -31.64 -0.93
CA SER A 124 10.17 -32.72 -1.89
C SER A 124 10.46 -32.21 -3.31
N TYR A 125 9.82 -31.12 -3.74
CA TYR A 125 10.12 -30.51 -5.05
C TYR A 125 11.56 -30.00 -5.09
N VAL A 126 11.97 -29.26 -4.05
CA VAL A 126 13.30 -28.66 -3.96
C VAL A 126 14.37 -29.75 -3.92
N GLU A 127 14.17 -30.78 -3.10
CA GLU A 127 15.12 -31.88 -2.96
C GLU A 127 15.23 -32.74 -4.24
N LYS A 128 14.10 -33.18 -4.82
CA LYS A 128 14.09 -33.99 -6.04
C LYS A 128 14.69 -33.29 -7.25
N ASN A 129 14.48 -31.99 -7.37
CA ASN A 129 15.07 -31.21 -8.46
C ASN A 129 16.46 -30.67 -8.13
N GLU A 130 16.93 -30.87 -6.89
CA GLU A 130 18.22 -30.33 -6.39
C GLU A 130 18.33 -28.83 -6.66
N CYS A 131 17.25 -28.08 -6.45
CA CYS A 131 17.14 -26.66 -6.83
C CYS A 131 17.16 -25.73 -5.64
N PHE A 132 17.45 -24.45 -5.89
CA PHE A 132 17.27 -23.38 -4.91
C PHE A 132 15.93 -22.67 -5.14
N ALA A 133 15.02 -22.79 -4.17
CA ALA A 133 13.73 -22.09 -4.21
C ALA A 133 13.86 -20.74 -3.51
N ILE A 134 13.61 -19.65 -4.23
CA ILE A 134 13.61 -18.28 -3.68
C ILE A 134 12.15 -17.81 -3.63
N ILE A 135 11.63 -17.67 -2.41
CA ILE A 135 10.21 -17.34 -2.15
C ILE A 135 10.13 -15.90 -1.66
N ALA A 136 9.62 -15.00 -2.51
CA ALA A 136 9.36 -13.62 -2.16
C ALA A 136 7.94 -13.47 -1.61
N LEU A 137 7.84 -13.04 -0.36
CA LEU A 137 6.62 -12.82 0.40
C LEU A 137 6.39 -11.30 0.53
N ASP A 138 5.57 -10.74 -0.35
CA ASP A 138 5.23 -9.32 -0.31
C ASP A 138 4.05 -9.07 0.63
N GLU A 139 4.08 -7.97 1.36
CA GLU A 139 3.19 -7.66 2.48
C GLU A 139 3.17 -8.79 3.53
N ILE A 140 4.35 -9.28 3.89
CA ILE A 140 4.54 -10.42 4.81
C ILE A 140 3.87 -10.20 6.17
N ASP A 141 3.71 -8.96 6.59
CA ASP A 141 3.01 -8.56 7.82
C ASP A 141 1.51 -8.89 7.82
N LYS A 142 0.96 -9.32 6.69
CA LYS A 142 -0.45 -9.77 6.56
C LYS A 142 -0.65 -11.26 6.80
N VAL A 143 0.43 -12.02 6.95
CA VAL A 143 0.36 -13.46 7.28
C VAL A 143 0.03 -13.62 8.76
N LYS A 144 -1.06 -14.34 9.08
CA LYS A 144 -1.56 -14.51 10.46
C LYS A 144 -0.67 -15.42 11.32
N ASP A 145 -0.15 -16.48 10.70
CA ASP A 145 0.68 -17.54 11.29
C ASP A 145 2.12 -17.47 10.74
N LEU A 146 2.67 -16.24 10.73
CA LEU A 146 3.96 -15.97 10.09
C LEU A 146 5.12 -16.70 10.74
N ASP A 147 5.21 -16.70 12.06
CA ASP A 147 6.32 -17.35 12.77
C ASP A 147 6.38 -18.82 12.42
N ASP A 148 5.22 -19.51 12.37
CA ASP A 148 5.14 -20.92 11.96
C ASP A 148 5.51 -21.13 10.49
N LEU A 149 5.16 -20.18 9.61
CA LEU A 149 5.54 -20.25 8.18
C LEU A 149 7.05 -20.12 8.01
N ILE A 150 7.64 -19.08 8.58
CA ILE A 150 9.07 -18.82 8.45
C ILE A 150 9.89 -19.94 9.10
N TYR A 151 9.49 -20.38 10.30
CA TYR A 151 10.12 -21.51 10.97
C TYR A 151 10.09 -22.76 10.09
N ALA A 152 8.94 -23.14 9.54
CA ALA A 152 8.84 -24.31 8.68
C ALA A 152 9.74 -24.20 7.43
N LEU A 153 9.68 -23.08 6.70
CA LEU A 153 10.48 -22.90 5.49
C LEU A 153 11.99 -22.80 5.74
N THR A 154 12.42 -22.24 6.87
CA THR A 154 13.84 -22.14 7.19
C THR A 154 14.41 -23.45 7.72
N ARG A 155 13.62 -24.19 8.51
CA ARG A 155 14.01 -25.50 9.05
C ARG A 155 14.05 -26.60 8.00
N SER A 156 13.27 -26.49 6.92
CA SER A 156 13.35 -27.47 5.83
C SER A 156 14.76 -27.60 5.26
N ASN A 157 15.59 -26.56 5.38
CA ASN A 157 16.99 -26.62 4.93
C ASN A 157 17.86 -27.60 5.75
N ASP A 158 17.45 -27.97 6.96
CA ASP A 158 18.14 -28.99 7.76
C ASP A 158 17.83 -30.41 7.22
N GLU A 159 16.73 -30.59 6.50
CA GLU A 159 16.25 -31.85 5.92
C GLU A 159 16.67 -32.02 4.46
N ILE A 160 16.85 -30.90 3.72
CA ILE A 160 17.22 -30.88 2.31
C ILE A 160 18.71 -31.13 2.15
N SER A 161 19.08 -32.25 1.55
CA SER A 161 20.50 -32.62 1.35
C SER A 161 21.12 -31.86 0.15
N LYS A 162 20.35 -31.55 -0.89
CA LYS A 162 20.81 -30.80 -2.06
C LYS A 162 19.75 -29.76 -2.47
N GLY A 163 20.20 -28.52 -2.67
CA GLY A 163 19.32 -27.38 -2.89
C GLY A 163 19.04 -26.60 -1.62
N GLY A 164 17.94 -25.87 -1.58
CA GLY A 164 17.54 -25.12 -0.39
C GLY A 164 16.44 -24.10 -0.65
N ILE A 165 15.88 -23.59 0.44
CA ILE A 165 14.83 -22.57 0.42
C ILE A 165 15.37 -21.29 1.03
N SER A 166 15.23 -20.17 0.31
CA SER A 166 15.54 -18.82 0.77
C SER A 166 14.31 -17.93 0.66
N ILE A 167 14.14 -17.02 1.62
CA ILE A 167 12.97 -16.17 1.75
C ILE A 167 13.36 -14.71 1.52
N ILE A 168 12.56 -14.00 0.74
CA ILE A 168 12.59 -12.55 0.66
C ILE A 168 11.30 -12.03 1.30
N GLY A 169 11.39 -11.51 2.52
CA GLY A 169 10.26 -10.91 3.23
C GLY A 169 10.18 -9.41 2.94
N ILE A 170 9.01 -8.92 2.51
CA ILE A 170 8.80 -7.50 2.21
C ILE A 170 7.69 -6.96 3.11
N SER A 171 7.97 -5.89 3.88
CA SER A 171 6.98 -5.21 4.71
C SER A 171 6.94 -3.69 4.46
N ASN A 172 5.74 -3.13 4.56
CA ASN A 172 5.53 -1.68 4.57
C ASN A 172 5.66 -1.09 5.98
N ASN A 173 5.68 -1.94 7.01
CA ASN A 173 5.77 -1.54 8.40
C ASN A 173 7.21 -1.69 8.92
N VAL A 174 7.87 -0.56 9.20
CA VAL A 174 9.25 -0.51 9.70
C VAL A 174 9.38 -1.20 11.07
N LEU A 175 8.35 -1.10 11.91
CA LEU A 175 8.33 -1.69 13.26
C LEU A 175 7.89 -3.17 13.26
N PHE A 176 7.56 -3.72 12.11
CA PHE A 176 7.06 -5.09 12.02
C PHE A 176 8.04 -6.12 12.58
N LYS A 177 9.34 -5.97 12.31
CA LYS A 177 10.38 -6.88 12.79
C LYS A 177 10.46 -6.98 14.33
N ASP A 178 10.00 -5.95 15.05
CA ASP A 178 10.03 -5.93 16.51
C ASP A 178 8.90 -6.76 17.13
N ARG A 179 7.91 -7.15 16.31
CA ARG A 179 6.80 -8.03 16.69
C ARG A 179 7.08 -9.51 16.42
N LEU A 180 8.13 -9.82 15.65
CA LEU A 180 8.54 -11.18 15.35
C LEU A 180 9.18 -11.83 16.59
N ASP A 181 8.95 -13.14 16.76
CA ASP A 181 9.69 -13.88 17.76
C ASP A 181 11.21 -13.87 17.46
N ALA A 182 12.03 -14.15 18.46
CA ALA A 182 13.49 -14.08 18.33
C ALA A 182 14.03 -15.07 17.27
N ARG A 183 13.39 -16.23 17.09
CA ARG A 183 13.80 -17.26 16.13
C ARG A 183 13.46 -16.82 14.71
N THR A 184 12.23 -16.38 14.48
CA THR A 184 11.77 -15.84 13.20
C THR A 184 12.61 -14.64 12.78
N LYS A 185 12.87 -13.71 13.70
CA LYS A 185 13.73 -12.56 13.46
C LYS A 185 15.13 -12.95 13.03
N SER A 186 15.78 -13.88 13.76
CA SER A 186 17.11 -14.38 13.42
C SER A 186 17.14 -15.09 12.06
N SER A 187 16.11 -15.86 11.73
CA SER A 187 16.03 -16.60 10.47
C SER A 187 15.71 -15.74 9.28
N LEU A 188 14.78 -14.78 9.41
CA LEU A 188 14.31 -13.93 8.30
C LEU A 188 15.24 -12.75 8.02
N CYS A 189 15.78 -12.14 9.07
CA CYS A 189 16.54 -10.90 8.96
C CYS A 189 18.06 -11.14 8.85
N GLN A 190 18.50 -12.15 8.10
CA GLN A 190 19.92 -12.41 7.84
C GLN A 190 20.57 -11.26 7.05
N GLN A 191 19.84 -10.74 6.07
CA GLN A 191 20.20 -9.53 5.32
C GLN A 191 19.04 -8.54 5.39
N GLU A 192 19.28 -7.32 5.87
CA GLU A 192 18.25 -6.29 5.94
C GLU A 192 18.49 -5.21 4.89
N LEU A 193 17.43 -4.86 4.15
CA LEU A 193 17.46 -3.83 3.12
C LEU A 193 16.39 -2.77 3.38
N VAL A 194 16.84 -1.53 3.56
CA VAL A 194 15.96 -0.39 3.73
C VAL A 194 15.69 0.28 2.39
N PHE A 195 14.43 0.59 2.14
CA PHE A 195 14.00 1.36 0.99
C PHE A 195 13.51 2.74 1.47
N PRO A 196 14.38 3.76 1.44
CA PRO A 196 14.00 5.09 1.86
C PRO A 196 12.96 5.68 0.90
N PRO A 197 12.10 6.61 1.38
CA PRO A 197 11.22 7.37 0.50
C PRO A 197 12.04 8.17 -0.51
N TYR A 198 11.48 8.38 -1.69
CA TYR A 198 12.11 9.20 -2.72
C TYR A 198 12.00 10.69 -2.37
N ASN A 199 13.04 11.44 -2.68
CA ASN A 199 13.02 12.89 -2.65
C ASN A 199 12.43 13.48 -3.95
N ALA A 200 12.22 14.80 -4.00
CA ALA A 200 11.62 15.46 -5.16
C ALA A 200 12.47 15.34 -6.45
N TYR A 201 13.79 15.35 -6.32
CA TYR A 201 14.69 15.17 -7.46
C TYR A 201 14.61 13.75 -8.03
N GLU A 202 14.64 12.75 -7.17
CA GLU A 202 14.51 11.34 -7.57
C GLU A 202 13.16 11.06 -8.24
N LEU A 203 12.05 11.59 -7.68
CA LEU A 203 10.73 11.49 -8.29
C LEU A 203 10.65 12.20 -9.64
N LYS A 204 11.26 13.38 -9.78
CA LYS A 204 11.35 14.09 -11.07
C LYS A 204 11.99 13.21 -12.15
N GLU A 205 13.13 12.58 -11.85
CA GLU A 205 13.82 11.73 -12.82
C GLU A 205 13.03 10.47 -13.16
N ILE A 206 12.36 9.85 -12.17
CA ILE A 206 11.43 8.74 -12.41
C ILE A 206 10.29 9.17 -13.33
N LEU A 207 9.70 10.36 -13.09
CA LEU A 207 8.61 10.88 -13.92
C LEU A 207 9.08 11.23 -15.33
N LYS A 208 10.28 11.80 -15.51
CA LYS A 208 10.86 12.07 -16.85
C LYS A 208 10.93 10.78 -17.65
N GLN A 209 11.47 9.71 -17.08
CA GLN A 209 11.52 8.41 -17.75
C GLN A 209 10.13 7.94 -18.18
N ARG A 210 9.11 8.15 -17.34
CA ARG A 210 7.73 7.78 -17.66
C ARG A 210 7.15 8.64 -18.77
N VAL A 211 7.44 9.94 -18.78
CA VAL A 211 6.99 10.87 -19.83
C VAL A 211 7.57 10.47 -21.18
N GLU A 212 8.85 10.20 -21.27
CA GLU A 212 9.50 9.76 -22.51
C GLU A 212 8.89 8.50 -23.12
N LEU A 213 8.48 7.55 -22.26
CA LEU A 213 7.90 6.30 -22.69
C LEU A 213 6.42 6.43 -23.06
N ALA A 214 5.65 7.20 -22.29
CA ALA A 214 4.19 7.17 -22.30
C ALA A 214 3.53 8.33 -23.05
N PHE A 215 4.17 9.50 -23.13
CA PHE A 215 3.59 10.68 -23.73
C PHE A 215 4.19 10.98 -25.11
N ASN A 216 3.46 11.76 -25.89
CA ASN A 216 3.98 12.31 -27.14
C ASN A 216 5.07 13.34 -26.84
N GLU A 217 5.93 13.58 -27.81
CA GLU A 217 7.01 14.57 -27.68
C GLU A 217 6.46 15.95 -27.33
N ASN A 218 7.04 16.59 -26.32
CA ASN A 218 6.63 17.90 -25.79
C ASN A 218 5.19 17.97 -25.26
N ALA A 219 4.51 16.85 -25.02
CA ALA A 219 3.16 16.83 -24.49
C ALA A 219 3.07 17.05 -22.97
N VAL A 220 4.18 17.14 -22.25
CA VAL A 220 4.21 17.45 -20.81
C VAL A 220 5.26 18.54 -20.57
N GLN A 221 4.85 19.63 -19.92
CA GLN A 221 5.79 20.69 -19.54
C GLN A 221 6.68 20.23 -18.38
N GLU A 222 7.93 20.68 -18.37
CA GLU A 222 8.88 20.34 -17.28
C GLU A 222 8.38 20.86 -15.92
N SER A 223 7.72 22.00 -15.89
CA SER A 223 7.08 22.53 -14.66
C SER A 223 6.03 21.58 -14.09
N ALA A 224 5.21 20.96 -14.94
CA ALA A 224 4.22 19.97 -14.53
C ALA A 224 4.87 18.71 -13.91
N ILE A 225 5.99 18.24 -14.48
CA ILE A 225 6.77 17.13 -13.90
C ILE A 225 7.32 17.53 -12.53
N ASN A 226 7.91 18.73 -12.43
CA ASN A 226 8.47 19.26 -11.18
C ASN A 226 7.40 19.38 -10.10
N LEU A 227 6.21 19.88 -10.46
CA LEU A 227 5.09 20.04 -9.53
C LEU A 227 4.58 18.68 -9.03
N ALA A 228 4.35 17.71 -9.92
CA ALA A 228 3.93 16.36 -9.54
C ALA A 228 4.94 15.66 -8.61
N ALA A 229 6.24 15.81 -8.91
CA ALA A 229 7.32 15.29 -8.06
C ALA A 229 7.36 15.96 -6.70
N ALA A 230 7.20 17.29 -6.63
CA ALA A 230 7.20 18.05 -5.38
C ALA A 230 6.01 17.70 -4.49
N ILE A 231 4.81 17.58 -5.06
CA ILE A 231 3.61 17.15 -4.33
C ILE A 231 3.82 15.77 -3.70
N ALA A 232 4.21 14.78 -4.50
CA ALA A 232 4.40 13.41 -4.02
C ALA A 232 5.54 13.31 -2.99
N ALA A 233 6.63 14.06 -3.15
CA ALA A 233 7.73 14.11 -2.18
C ALA A 233 7.28 14.68 -0.84
N LYS A 234 6.49 15.75 -0.86
CA LYS A 234 5.97 16.40 0.36
C LYS A 234 5.01 15.51 1.12
N GLU A 235 4.18 14.74 0.44
CA GLU A 235 3.18 13.89 1.09
C GLU A 235 3.80 12.61 1.68
N SER A 236 4.54 11.86 0.89
CA SER A 236 5.03 10.54 1.34
C SER A 236 6.34 10.08 0.73
N GLY A 237 6.83 10.73 -0.33
CA GLY A 237 7.94 10.24 -1.14
C GLY A 237 7.58 8.97 -1.93
N ASP A 238 6.30 8.82 -2.30
CA ASP A 238 5.75 7.66 -3.00
C ASP A 238 5.75 7.86 -4.51
N ALA A 239 6.51 7.03 -5.23
CA ALA A 239 6.58 7.08 -6.68
C ALA A 239 5.24 6.71 -7.35
N ARG A 240 4.39 5.88 -6.71
CA ARG A 240 3.05 5.56 -7.25
C ARG A 240 2.16 6.79 -7.28
N THR A 241 2.18 7.58 -6.20
CA THR A 241 1.44 8.86 -6.13
C THR A 241 1.92 9.82 -7.21
N ALA A 242 3.24 9.96 -7.40
CA ALA A 242 3.81 10.81 -8.44
C ALA A 242 3.35 10.40 -9.86
N VAL A 243 3.45 9.11 -10.17
CA VAL A 243 3.02 8.54 -11.45
C VAL A 243 1.51 8.67 -11.65
N MET A 244 0.70 8.45 -10.59
CA MET A 244 -0.75 8.60 -10.64
C MET A 244 -1.17 10.05 -10.93
N LEU A 245 -0.52 11.03 -10.29
CA LEU A 245 -0.77 12.45 -10.56
C LEU A 245 -0.52 12.77 -12.03
N LEU A 246 0.58 12.30 -12.59
CA LEU A 246 0.93 12.56 -13.99
C LEU A 246 -0.04 11.87 -14.97
N LEU A 247 -0.42 10.63 -14.67
CA LEU A 247 -1.43 9.90 -15.46
C LEU A 247 -2.76 10.67 -15.47
N ARG A 248 -3.26 11.08 -14.30
CA ARG A 248 -4.52 11.81 -14.19
C ARG A 248 -4.45 13.19 -14.85
N ALA A 249 -3.31 13.89 -14.75
CA ALA A 249 -3.11 15.16 -15.45
C ALA A 249 -3.19 14.99 -16.97
N GLY A 250 -2.60 13.94 -17.51
CA GLY A 250 -2.71 13.59 -18.93
C GLY A 250 -4.15 13.25 -19.36
N GLU A 251 -4.89 12.48 -18.55
CA GLU A 251 -6.30 12.18 -18.79
C GLU A 251 -7.16 13.45 -18.80
N ILE A 252 -6.89 14.39 -17.89
CA ILE A 252 -7.58 15.69 -17.84
C ILE A 252 -7.28 16.51 -19.09
N ALA A 253 -6.02 16.54 -19.54
CA ALA A 253 -5.62 17.22 -20.76
C ALA A 253 -6.37 16.65 -21.98
N ASP A 254 -6.45 15.33 -22.12
CA ASP A 254 -7.18 14.65 -23.18
C ASP A 254 -8.69 14.97 -23.13
N GLN A 255 -9.32 14.95 -21.95
CA GLN A 255 -10.73 15.31 -21.77
C GLN A 255 -11.02 16.75 -22.20
N LYS A 256 -10.12 17.68 -21.87
CA LYS A 256 -10.21 19.09 -22.28
C LYS A 256 -9.79 19.33 -23.73
N GLY A 257 -9.21 18.34 -24.40
CA GLY A 257 -8.70 18.44 -25.77
C GLY A 257 -7.45 19.32 -25.87
N LEU A 258 -6.63 19.36 -24.80
CA LEU A 258 -5.35 20.05 -24.78
C LEU A 258 -4.29 19.17 -25.43
N SER A 259 -3.27 19.79 -26.01
CA SER A 259 -2.12 19.11 -26.61
C SER A 259 -0.96 18.97 -25.64
N VAL A 260 -1.01 19.68 -24.50
CA VAL A 260 0.09 19.76 -23.53
C VAL A 260 -0.47 19.73 -22.10
N VAL A 261 0.16 18.95 -21.24
CA VAL A 261 -0.08 18.91 -19.79
C VAL A 261 0.73 20.01 -19.12
N THR A 262 0.04 20.87 -18.35
CA THR A 262 0.64 21.97 -17.60
C THR A 262 0.44 21.79 -16.09
N ASP A 263 0.96 22.70 -15.30
CA ASP A 263 0.79 22.75 -13.84
C ASP A 263 -0.70 22.75 -13.44
N LYS A 264 -1.58 23.35 -14.27
CA LYS A 264 -3.03 23.41 -14.01
C LYS A 264 -3.68 22.04 -14.01
N GLU A 265 -3.31 21.18 -14.96
CA GLU A 265 -3.82 19.82 -15.04
C GLU A 265 -3.28 18.96 -13.90
N VAL A 266 -2.05 19.20 -13.43
CA VAL A 266 -1.48 18.51 -12.27
C VAL A 266 -2.19 18.91 -10.97
N GLU A 267 -2.48 20.21 -10.77
CA GLU A 267 -3.24 20.68 -9.59
C GLU A 267 -4.68 20.16 -9.59
N GLU A 268 -5.32 20.10 -10.76
CA GLU A 268 -6.65 19.49 -10.89
C GLU A 268 -6.60 17.98 -10.62
N ALA A 269 -5.60 17.29 -11.14
CA ALA A 269 -5.35 15.88 -10.89
C ALA A 269 -5.17 15.60 -9.40
N ARG A 270 -4.41 16.45 -8.70
CA ARG A 270 -4.22 16.33 -7.25
C ARG A 270 -5.54 16.36 -6.50
N LYS A 271 -6.41 17.30 -6.80
CA LYS A 271 -7.74 17.39 -6.17
C LYS A 271 -8.57 16.14 -6.40
N LYS A 272 -8.59 15.62 -7.64
CA LYS A 272 -9.31 14.38 -7.97
C LYS A 272 -8.75 13.15 -7.26
N VAL A 273 -7.42 13.01 -7.18
CA VAL A 273 -6.77 11.90 -6.47
C VAL A 273 -7.10 11.95 -4.98
N GLU A 274 -7.04 13.11 -4.34
CA GLU A 274 -7.46 13.26 -2.94
C GLU A 274 -8.93 12.83 -2.74
N GLU A 275 -9.83 13.25 -3.63
CA GLU A 275 -11.25 12.88 -3.58
C GLU A 275 -11.45 11.35 -3.76
N GLU A 276 -10.74 10.73 -4.70
CA GLU A 276 -10.80 9.28 -4.93
C GLU A 276 -10.28 8.49 -3.72
N ILE A 277 -9.20 8.95 -3.07
CA ILE A 277 -8.66 8.32 -1.86
C ILE A 277 -9.69 8.37 -0.74
N ILE A 278 -10.28 9.54 -0.48
CA ILE A 278 -11.32 9.73 0.54
C ILE A 278 -12.53 8.84 0.24
N LEU A 279 -13.00 8.83 -1.00
CA LEU A 279 -14.13 8.01 -1.42
C LEU A 279 -13.87 6.52 -1.18
N ASN A 280 -12.69 6.04 -1.58
CA ASN A 280 -12.30 4.63 -1.39
C ASN A 280 -12.19 4.27 0.10
N MET A 281 -11.60 5.13 0.92
CA MET A 281 -11.52 4.91 2.37
C MET A 281 -12.92 4.80 2.99
N ILE A 282 -13.81 5.75 2.68
CA ILE A 282 -15.17 5.78 3.22
C ILE A 282 -15.98 4.58 2.73
N SER A 283 -15.84 4.17 1.46
CA SER A 283 -16.60 3.05 0.89
C SER A 283 -16.26 1.69 1.54
N THR A 284 -15.08 1.55 2.12
CA THR A 284 -14.66 0.33 2.82
C THR A 284 -15.10 0.27 4.28
N LEU A 285 -15.57 1.38 4.84
CA LEU A 285 -16.05 1.44 6.23
C LEU A 285 -17.38 0.68 6.40
N PRO A 286 -17.57 0.01 7.53
CA PRO A 286 -18.91 -0.46 7.94
C PRO A 286 -19.93 0.68 8.02
N ILE A 287 -21.20 0.37 7.78
CA ILE A 287 -22.27 1.38 7.74
C ILE A 287 -22.31 2.26 9.00
N GLN A 288 -22.11 1.68 10.19
CA GLN A 288 -22.16 2.41 11.44
C GLN A 288 -21.02 3.44 11.57
N GLU A 289 -19.83 3.12 11.09
CA GLU A 289 -18.70 4.07 11.04
C GLU A 289 -18.96 5.20 10.03
N GLN A 290 -19.58 4.88 8.88
CA GLN A 290 -19.99 5.89 7.91
C GLN A 290 -21.00 6.87 8.52
N LEU A 291 -21.95 6.38 9.33
CA LEU A 291 -22.94 7.24 10.02
C LEU A 291 -22.30 8.11 11.10
N VAL A 292 -21.32 7.59 11.86
CA VAL A 292 -20.55 8.38 12.82
C VAL A 292 -19.74 9.47 12.10
N LEU A 293 -19.08 9.13 11.00
CA LEU A 293 -18.35 10.09 10.18
C LEU A 293 -19.27 11.15 9.57
N LEU A 294 -20.49 10.78 9.16
CA LEU A 294 -21.50 11.72 8.67
C LEU A 294 -21.94 12.71 9.77
N ALA A 295 -22.12 12.22 11.00
CA ALA A 295 -22.44 13.08 12.15
C ALA A 295 -21.34 14.12 12.41
N ILE A 296 -20.07 13.70 12.44
CA ILE A 296 -18.91 14.57 12.59
C ILE A 296 -18.88 15.61 11.47
N THR A 297 -19.10 15.17 10.23
CA THR A 297 -19.03 16.03 9.05
C THR A 297 -20.14 17.09 9.06
N LYS A 298 -21.39 16.71 9.38
CA LYS A 298 -22.50 17.65 9.49
C LYS A 298 -22.29 18.70 10.56
N LEU A 299 -21.84 18.28 11.74
CA LEU A 299 -21.54 19.22 12.82
C LEU A 299 -20.40 20.16 12.44
N SER A 300 -19.36 19.66 11.74
CA SER A 300 -18.24 20.49 11.26
C SER A 300 -18.69 21.53 10.22
N LEU A 301 -19.62 21.17 9.35
CA LEU A 301 -20.19 22.12 8.36
C LEU A 301 -21.08 23.18 9.00
N ASN A 302 -21.85 22.79 10.02
CA ASN A 302 -22.80 23.69 10.69
C ASN A 302 -22.12 24.66 11.70
N LYS A 303 -20.96 24.30 12.26
CA LYS A 303 -20.21 25.12 13.22
C LYS A 303 -19.36 26.23 12.57
N ARG A 304 -19.72 26.73 11.39
CA ARG A 304 -19.18 27.98 10.84
C ARG A 304 -19.74 29.21 11.59
N GLY A 305 -19.54 29.27 12.90
CA GLY A 305 -20.03 30.37 13.73
C GLY A 305 -19.06 30.69 14.86
N ILE A 306 -18.64 31.94 14.89
CA ILE A 306 -17.86 32.63 15.89
C ILE A 306 -18.29 32.24 17.30
N ASN A 307 -17.36 31.73 18.11
CA ASN A 307 -17.56 31.55 19.53
C ASN A 307 -17.67 32.95 20.18
N LYS A 308 -18.91 33.37 20.51
CA LYS A 308 -19.25 34.72 20.99
C LYS A 308 -18.70 35.06 22.39
N LEU A 309 -17.98 34.15 23.07
CA LEU A 309 -17.55 34.33 24.43
C LEU A 309 -16.07 34.68 24.63
N THR A 310 -15.20 34.35 23.67
CA THR A 310 -13.74 34.61 23.87
C THR A 310 -13.10 35.47 22.78
N GLY A 311 -13.81 35.81 21.69
CA GLY A 311 -13.23 36.62 20.61
C GLY A 311 -12.08 35.99 19.84
N MET A 312 -11.67 34.79 20.19
CA MET A 312 -10.67 34.01 19.47
C MET A 312 -11.36 33.07 18.50
N GLN A 313 -10.84 32.97 17.26
CA GLN A 313 -11.19 31.92 16.32
C GLN A 313 -10.64 30.59 16.86
N GLU A 314 -11.38 29.95 17.76
CA GLU A 314 -11.10 28.55 18.08
C GLU A 314 -11.50 27.69 16.90
N GLU A 315 -10.54 26.90 16.42
CA GLU A 315 -10.71 25.91 15.35
C GLU A 315 -11.90 25.01 15.67
N ASN A 316 -12.65 24.60 14.63
CA ASN A 316 -13.83 23.71 14.64
C ASN A 316 -13.59 22.38 15.39
N VAL A 317 -13.64 22.42 16.69
CA VAL A 317 -13.48 21.26 17.56
C VAL A 317 -14.86 20.78 18.03
N LEU A 318 -15.14 19.50 17.83
CA LEU A 318 -16.40 18.88 18.24
C LEU A 318 -16.21 18.08 19.53
N TYR A 319 -17.23 18.11 20.38
CA TYR A 319 -17.27 17.28 21.58
C TYR A 319 -17.83 15.89 21.26
N SER A 320 -17.19 14.83 21.76
CA SER A 320 -17.63 13.45 21.51
C SER A 320 -19.10 13.19 21.87
N GLY A 321 -19.62 13.86 22.93
CA GLY A 321 -21.03 13.74 23.31
C GLY A 321 -21.99 14.30 22.27
N GLU A 322 -21.73 15.48 21.72
CA GLU A 322 -22.59 16.08 20.69
C GLU A 322 -22.54 15.30 19.35
N VAL A 323 -21.37 14.70 19.05
CA VAL A 323 -21.26 13.81 17.90
C VAL A 323 -22.09 12.56 18.08
N TYR A 324 -22.11 11.96 19.29
CA TYR A 324 -22.92 10.79 19.56
C TYR A 324 -24.43 11.10 19.48
N GLU A 325 -24.87 12.27 19.96
CA GLU A 325 -26.27 12.69 19.83
C GLU A 325 -26.67 12.85 18.35
N GLU A 326 -25.82 13.51 17.55
CA GLU A 326 -26.11 13.69 16.12
C GLU A 326 -26.07 12.34 15.38
N TYR A 327 -25.12 11.45 15.71
CA TYR A 327 -25.10 10.08 15.18
C TYR A 327 -26.42 9.35 15.49
N CYS A 328 -26.91 9.41 16.75
CA CYS A 328 -28.19 8.77 17.13
C CYS A 328 -29.38 9.32 16.32
N ARG A 329 -29.37 10.64 16.01
CA ARG A 329 -30.41 11.28 15.18
C ARG A 329 -30.35 10.75 13.74
N ILE A 330 -29.16 10.71 13.14
CA ILE A 330 -28.96 10.23 11.77
C ILE A 330 -29.31 8.75 11.66
N ALA A 331 -28.82 7.89 12.55
CA ALA A 331 -29.12 6.47 12.53
C ALA A 331 -30.62 6.18 12.58
N ARG A 332 -31.36 6.88 13.47
CA ARG A 332 -32.82 6.76 13.54
C ARG A 332 -33.54 7.24 12.26
N SER A 333 -33.06 8.32 11.64
CA SER A 333 -33.65 8.82 10.40
C SER A 333 -33.49 7.85 9.23
N LEU A 334 -32.39 7.08 9.22
CA LEU A 334 -32.10 6.04 8.22
C LEU A 334 -32.65 4.65 8.60
N LYS A 335 -33.39 4.54 9.71
CA LYS A 335 -33.92 3.28 10.25
C LYS A 335 -32.82 2.26 10.58
N GLU A 336 -31.63 2.76 10.91
CA GLU A 336 -30.51 1.94 11.37
C GLU A 336 -30.51 1.83 12.90
N ASN A 337 -29.97 0.71 13.41
CA ASN A 337 -29.86 0.47 14.84
C ASN A 337 -28.79 1.38 15.46
N VAL A 338 -29.16 2.09 16.53
CA VAL A 338 -28.22 2.90 17.29
C VAL A 338 -27.34 1.99 18.14
N VAL A 339 -26.01 2.14 18.01
CA VAL A 339 -25.06 1.37 18.83
C VAL A 339 -24.86 2.02 20.20
N SER A 340 -24.37 1.23 21.16
CA SER A 340 -24.05 1.73 22.50
C SER A 340 -22.85 2.69 22.46
N ALA A 341 -22.74 3.55 23.50
CA ALA A 341 -21.62 4.47 23.66
C ALA A 341 -20.24 3.77 23.70
N ARG A 342 -20.19 2.48 24.06
CA ARG A 342 -18.96 1.70 24.03
C ARG A 342 -18.51 1.44 22.58
N TRP A 343 -19.38 0.92 21.73
CA TRP A 343 -19.11 0.67 20.32
C TRP A 343 -18.83 1.97 19.54
N TYR A 344 -19.55 3.02 19.88
CA TYR A 344 -19.26 4.36 19.31
C TYR A 344 -17.81 4.79 19.55
N ARG A 345 -17.25 4.55 20.75
CA ARG A 345 -15.84 4.89 21.03
C ARG A 345 -14.86 4.06 20.19
N GLU A 346 -15.16 2.79 19.96
CA GLU A 346 -14.37 1.95 19.07
C GLU A 346 -14.38 2.52 17.65
N TYR A 347 -15.53 2.93 17.14
CA TYR A 347 -15.62 3.55 15.80
C TYR A 347 -14.85 4.88 15.71
N ILE A 348 -14.86 5.69 16.75
CA ILE A 348 -14.00 6.90 16.82
C ILE A 348 -12.52 6.52 16.71
N HIS A 349 -12.09 5.48 17.42
CA HIS A 349 -10.70 4.99 17.35
C HIS A 349 -10.34 4.43 15.98
N GLU A 350 -11.25 3.68 15.35
CA GLU A 350 -11.04 3.15 13.99
C GLU A 350 -10.97 4.28 12.95
N LEU A 351 -11.87 5.26 12.99
CA LEU A 351 -11.83 6.44 12.13
C LEU A 351 -10.54 7.26 12.29
N GLU A 352 -10.02 7.35 13.51
CA GLU A 352 -8.72 7.98 13.79
C GLU A 352 -7.56 7.14 13.21
N THR A 353 -7.60 5.83 13.35
CA THR A 353 -6.61 4.90 12.78
C THR A 353 -6.55 5.01 11.26
N TYR A 354 -7.68 5.22 10.60
CA TYR A 354 -7.75 5.50 9.16
C TYR A 354 -7.32 6.94 8.80
N GLY A 355 -7.09 7.81 9.79
CA GLY A 355 -6.71 9.20 9.56
C GLY A 355 -7.86 10.09 9.06
N LEU A 356 -9.11 9.61 9.12
CA LEU A 356 -10.29 10.39 8.74
C LEU A 356 -10.66 11.46 9.76
N ILE A 357 -10.28 11.24 11.02
CA ILE A 357 -10.40 12.19 12.12
C ILE A 357 -9.13 12.25 12.96
N VAL A 358 -8.99 13.29 13.74
CA VAL A 358 -7.96 13.45 14.75
C VAL A 358 -8.66 13.68 16.10
N THR A 359 -8.22 12.95 17.12
CA THR A 359 -8.78 13.10 18.48
C THR A 359 -7.75 13.69 19.43
N THR A 360 -8.23 14.49 20.39
CA THR A 360 -7.42 15.03 21.50
C THR A 360 -8.21 14.90 22.80
N ALA A 361 -7.54 14.46 23.87
CA ALA A 361 -8.16 14.41 25.18
C ALA A 361 -8.28 15.81 25.80
N SER A 362 -9.38 16.09 26.50
CA SER A 362 -9.51 17.32 27.27
C SER A 362 -8.46 17.38 28.41
N GLY A 363 -7.75 18.50 28.51
CA GLY A 363 -6.78 18.72 29.59
C GLY A 363 -7.39 18.72 30.99
N ALA A 364 -6.54 18.61 32.03
CA ALA A 364 -6.94 18.70 33.43
C ALA A 364 -7.53 20.09 33.72
N GLY A 365 -8.83 20.16 34.03
CA GLY A 365 -9.52 21.41 34.35
C GLY A 365 -10.99 21.49 33.95
N GLN A 366 -11.48 20.60 33.09
CA GLN A 366 -12.91 20.47 32.78
C GLN A 366 -13.53 19.28 33.54
N ARG A 367 -14.71 19.47 34.12
CA ARG A 367 -15.45 18.41 34.80
C ARG A 367 -15.83 17.32 33.77
N GLY A 368 -15.18 16.15 33.84
CA GLY A 368 -15.37 14.99 32.99
C GLY A 368 -14.30 14.88 31.88
N GLN A 369 -13.77 13.67 31.65
CA GLN A 369 -12.92 13.37 30.50
C GLN A 369 -13.78 13.40 29.24
N THR A 370 -13.59 14.39 28.38
CA THR A 370 -14.20 14.43 27.06
C THR A 370 -13.15 14.35 25.98
N THR A 371 -13.51 13.78 24.84
CA THR A 371 -12.63 13.71 23.67
C THR A 371 -13.07 14.79 22.68
N PHE A 372 -12.10 15.57 22.23
CA PHE A 372 -12.29 16.50 21.12
C PHE A 372 -12.02 15.80 19.82
N ILE A 373 -12.87 16.07 18.80
CA ILE A 373 -12.82 15.43 17.50
C ILE A 373 -12.72 16.51 16.42
N LYS A 374 -11.78 16.33 15.50
CA LYS A 374 -11.58 17.19 14.33
C LYS A 374 -11.50 16.31 13.08
N LEU A 375 -12.05 16.76 11.94
CA LEU A 375 -11.88 16.06 10.67
C LEU A 375 -10.42 16.12 10.20
N GLY A 376 -9.91 15.02 9.64
CA GLY A 376 -8.59 14.93 9.01
C GLY A 376 -8.57 15.51 7.59
N TYR A 377 -9.74 15.67 7.00
CA TYR A 377 -9.93 16.20 5.64
C TYR A 377 -10.98 17.31 5.61
N GLU A 378 -11.09 18.00 4.49
CA GLU A 378 -12.09 19.04 4.28
C GLU A 378 -13.52 18.50 4.38
N ALA A 379 -14.33 19.09 5.26
CA ALA A 379 -15.69 18.61 5.56
C ALA A 379 -16.57 18.45 4.31
N GLN A 380 -16.45 19.36 3.34
CA GLN A 380 -17.23 19.31 2.10
C GLN A 380 -16.88 18.09 1.23
N LYS A 381 -15.59 17.70 1.18
CA LYS A 381 -15.14 16.51 0.42
C LYS A 381 -15.67 15.22 1.06
N ILE A 382 -15.59 15.10 2.39
CA ILE A 382 -16.12 13.95 3.11
C ILE A 382 -17.64 13.86 2.94
N TYR A 383 -18.35 14.99 3.07
CA TYR A 383 -19.81 15.04 2.90
C TYR A 383 -20.24 14.57 1.50
N SER A 384 -19.60 15.08 0.45
CA SER A 384 -19.90 14.68 -0.92
C SER A 384 -19.64 13.18 -1.18
N SER A 385 -18.62 12.62 -0.56
CA SER A 385 -18.29 11.19 -0.66
C SER A 385 -19.32 10.32 0.08
N LEU A 386 -19.69 10.70 1.31
CA LEU A 386 -20.71 10.00 2.10
C LEU A 386 -22.09 10.05 1.42
N SER A 387 -22.47 11.21 0.88
CA SER A 387 -23.75 11.36 0.17
C SER A 387 -23.85 10.44 -1.05
N LYS A 388 -22.77 10.28 -1.80
CA LYS A 388 -22.70 9.34 -2.93
C LYS A 388 -22.85 7.88 -2.49
N ILE A 389 -22.22 7.50 -1.37
CA ILE A 389 -22.19 6.10 -0.88
C ILE A 389 -23.54 5.74 -0.24
N LEU A 390 -24.05 6.62 0.62
CA LEU A 390 -25.28 6.37 1.37
C LEU A 390 -26.56 6.63 0.54
N GLN A 391 -26.44 7.06 -0.72
CA GLN A 391 -27.53 7.50 -1.59
C GLN A 391 -28.46 8.53 -0.91
N ALA A 392 -27.89 9.31 -0.02
CA ALA A 392 -28.61 10.21 0.88
C ALA A 392 -28.53 11.65 0.34
N GLU A 393 -29.26 11.93 -0.76
CA GLU A 393 -29.33 13.29 -1.32
C GLU A 393 -30.10 14.28 -0.43
N ASN A 394 -30.80 13.81 0.63
CA ASN A 394 -31.69 14.61 1.48
C ASN A 394 -31.60 14.29 2.99
N ILE A 395 -30.43 14.03 3.56
CA ILE A 395 -30.25 13.88 5.02
C ILE A 395 -29.57 15.11 5.63
#